data_4ca77364694f8d7103c9295a55f10196
#
_entry.id   4ca77364694f8d7103c9295a55f10196
#
_cell.length_a   1.000
_cell.length_b   1.000
_cell.length_c   1.000
_cell.angle_alpha   90.00
_cell.angle_beta   90.00
_cell.angle_gamma   90.00
#
_symmetry.space_group_name_H-M   'P 1'
#
loop_
_entity.id
_entity.type
_entity.pdbx_description
1 polymer ?
#
loop_
_entity_poly.entity_id
_entity_poly.type
_entity_poly.pdbx_seq_one_letter_code
_entity_poly.pdbx_strand_id
1 'polypeptide(L)'
;MRTSLSALKIKIKIGEYMKAVKIFAVAGCALLASALLAGCNKKVAEEESQAETVFAVNVYKAVPKNLDDYLEFGGNVQTASSVDIYPDVQSGKLSRILVKVGDKVKKDQVLCEVDASRPGMDYKNSPIKAPVAGTITSFPYNIGQTVSAAMPVGKISSTGTLEVKTNVAERFVSRISMNEKAELSFDAYPGEKFPATLVEIDPVLDTSSRTLGIKLVQSPSDSRLRAGMYARIKLITDTKKNTIVIPNNVIVTRNDEDIVYIVDSMTNTVKASPVKKGIRVDDKQEIQMGITPGDLVVIKGQALLTDGAKVNVVSIV
;
A
#
# COMPACT_ATOMS: atom_id res chain seq x y z
N MET A 1 7.21 -35.06 87.67
CA MET A 1 7.07 -36.07 86.61
C MET A 1 5.80 -36.93 86.90
N ARG A 2 4.62 -36.31 87.18
CA ARG A 2 3.35 -37.00 87.51
C ARG A 2 2.08 -36.36 86.93
N THR A 3 2.17 -35.45 85.88
CA THR A 3 1.03 -34.75 85.34
C THR A 3 0.75 -35.09 83.87
N SER A 4 1.51 -35.99 83.23
CA SER A 4 1.38 -36.33 81.83
C SER A 4 0.49 -37.53 81.48
N LEU A 5 0.22 -38.43 82.48
CA LEU A 5 -0.56 -39.66 82.25
C LEU A 5 -2.08 -39.49 82.36
N SER A 6 -2.60 -38.47 83.06
CA SER A 6 -4.04 -38.28 83.25
C SER A 6 -4.68 -37.64 82.04
N ALA A 7 -3.95 -36.77 81.32
CA ALA A 7 -4.46 -36.11 80.13
C ALA A 7 -4.57 -37.04 78.89
N LEU A 8 -3.73 -38.04 78.81
CA LEU A 8 -3.74 -39.05 77.75
C LEU A 8 -4.92 -40.04 77.84
N LYS A 9 -5.33 -40.44 79.08
CA LYS A 9 -6.48 -41.31 79.28
C LYS A 9 -7.84 -40.66 79.02
N ILE A 10 -7.95 -39.36 79.20
CA ILE A 10 -9.18 -38.58 78.88
C ILE A 10 -9.36 -38.40 77.35
N LYS A 11 -8.28 -38.20 76.61
CA LYS A 11 -8.36 -38.06 75.11
C LYS A 11 -8.77 -39.39 74.47
N ILE A 12 -8.36 -40.53 74.96
CA ILE A 12 -8.70 -41.85 74.39
C ILE A 12 -10.19 -42.16 74.58
N LYS A 13 -10.76 -41.83 75.78
CA LYS A 13 -12.18 -42.09 76.08
C LYS A 13 -13.15 -41.23 75.34
N ILE A 14 -12.77 -39.97 74.95
CA ILE A 14 -13.58 -39.05 74.14
C ILE A 14 -13.55 -39.53 72.70
N GLY A 15 -12.45 -40.06 72.18
CA GLY A 15 -12.31 -40.57 70.79
C GLY A 15 -13.23 -41.78 70.51
N GLU A 16 -13.43 -42.68 71.50
CA GLU A 16 -14.35 -43.81 71.29
C GLU A 16 -15.82 -43.43 71.39
N TYR A 17 -16.22 -42.46 72.21
CA TYR A 17 -17.59 -41.96 72.25
C TYR A 17 -17.98 -41.22 70.95
N MET A 18 -17.07 -40.48 70.34
CA MET A 18 -17.30 -39.82 69.05
C MET A 18 -17.41 -40.81 67.91
N LYS A 19 -16.75 -41.95 67.91
CA LYS A 19 -16.92 -42.99 66.91
C LYS A 19 -18.26 -43.71 66.99
N ALA A 20 -18.76 -43.98 68.19
CA ALA A 20 -20.05 -44.61 68.42
C ALA A 20 -21.24 -43.68 67.98
N VAL A 21 -21.16 -42.36 68.23
CA VAL A 21 -22.16 -41.43 67.86
C VAL A 21 -22.21 -41.23 66.33
N LYS A 22 -21.06 -41.30 65.62
CA LYS A 22 -21.00 -41.22 64.14
C LYS A 22 -21.61 -42.48 63.49
N ILE A 23 -21.48 -43.64 64.07
CA ILE A 23 -22.06 -44.89 63.49
C ILE A 23 -23.56 -44.89 63.61
N PHE A 24 -24.16 -44.38 64.72
CA PHE A 24 -25.62 -44.26 64.86
C PHE A 24 -26.25 -43.18 64.00
N ALA A 25 -25.54 -42.07 63.73
CA ALA A 25 -26.02 -41.00 62.85
C ALA A 25 -26.04 -41.44 61.37
N VAL A 26 -25.09 -42.26 60.95
CA VAL A 26 -25.03 -42.76 59.56
C VAL A 26 -26.07 -43.85 59.33
N ALA A 27 -26.42 -44.71 60.34
CA ALA A 27 -27.48 -45.70 60.18
C ALA A 27 -28.90 -45.09 60.14
N GLY A 28 -29.13 -43.97 60.84
CA GLY A 28 -30.43 -43.29 60.85
C GLY A 28 -30.71 -42.54 59.54
N CYS A 29 -29.69 -41.98 58.86
CA CYS A 29 -29.82 -41.31 57.57
C CYS A 29 -30.01 -42.33 56.42
N ALA A 30 -29.49 -43.54 56.52
CA ALA A 30 -29.65 -44.55 55.47
C ALA A 30 -31.07 -45.12 55.36
N LEU A 31 -31.84 -45.15 56.44
CA LEU A 31 -33.25 -45.60 56.43
C LEU A 31 -34.26 -44.53 56.01
N LEU A 32 -33.94 -43.24 56.14
CA LEU A 32 -34.76 -42.16 55.64
C LEU A 32 -34.49 -41.82 54.11
N ALA A 33 -33.34 -42.21 53.63
CA ALA A 33 -33.00 -42.03 52.21
C ALA A 33 -33.62 -43.10 51.31
N SER A 34 -34.00 -44.28 51.83
CA SER A 34 -34.62 -45.34 51.01
C SER A 34 -36.14 -45.16 50.79
N ALA A 35 -36.82 -44.30 51.54
CA ALA A 35 -38.24 -44.02 51.39
C ALA A 35 -38.58 -42.91 50.39
N LEU A 36 -37.58 -42.13 49.94
CA LEU A 36 -37.71 -41.03 48.99
C LEU A 36 -37.37 -41.41 47.52
N LEU A 37 -36.94 -42.66 47.28
CA LEU A 37 -36.52 -43.13 45.93
C LEU A 37 -37.61 -43.88 45.16
N ALA A 38 -38.85 -43.95 45.64
CA ALA A 38 -39.95 -44.64 45.00
C ALA A 38 -40.98 -43.69 44.32
N GLY A 39 -40.62 -42.44 44.06
CA GLY A 39 -41.50 -41.49 43.42
C GLY A 39 -40.86 -40.86 42.17
N CYS A 40 -41.45 -41.17 41.04
CA CYS A 40 -41.23 -40.55 39.71
C CYS A 40 -40.01 -40.99 38.90
N ASN A 41 -40.07 -42.20 38.39
CA ASN A 41 -39.37 -42.51 37.15
C ASN A 41 -40.16 -42.01 35.92
N LYS A 42 -40.30 -40.68 35.81
CA LYS A 42 -40.72 -40.09 34.55
C LYS A 42 -39.42 -39.70 33.84
N LYS A 43 -38.94 -40.56 32.93
CA LYS A 43 -37.95 -40.17 31.93
C LYS A 43 -38.56 -39.01 31.14
N VAL A 44 -38.31 -37.81 31.58
CA VAL A 44 -38.28 -36.65 30.67
C VAL A 44 -37.00 -36.88 29.89
N ALA A 45 -37.13 -37.38 28.68
CA ALA A 45 -36.13 -37.17 27.64
C ALA A 45 -36.11 -35.64 27.44
N GLU A 46 -35.20 -34.93 28.14
CA GLU A 46 -34.68 -33.68 27.68
C GLU A 46 -33.96 -34.03 26.36
N GLU A 47 -34.71 -34.01 25.25
CA GLU A 47 -34.13 -33.59 23.98
C GLU A 47 -33.63 -32.18 24.25
N GLU A 48 -32.38 -32.05 24.70
CA GLU A 48 -31.59 -30.86 24.44
C GLU A 48 -31.59 -30.71 22.90
N SER A 49 -32.60 -30.04 22.40
CA SER A 49 -32.51 -29.37 21.12
C SER A 49 -31.31 -28.41 21.29
N GLN A 50 -30.12 -28.92 21.01
CA GLN A 50 -28.98 -28.07 20.74
C GLN A 50 -29.44 -27.19 19.59
N ALA A 51 -29.90 -26.00 19.92
CA ALA A 51 -30.19 -24.97 18.93
C ALA A 51 -28.89 -24.79 18.15
N GLU A 52 -28.85 -25.41 16.95
CA GLU A 52 -27.67 -25.32 16.09
C GLU A 52 -27.35 -23.85 15.88
N THR A 53 -26.23 -23.43 16.41
CA THR A 53 -25.79 -22.04 16.30
C THR A 53 -25.50 -21.76 14.82
N VAL A 54 -26.32 -20.95 14.18
CA VAL A 54 -26.13 -20.52 12.79
C VAL A 54 -25.46 -19.17 12.82
N PHE A 55 -24.28 -19.07 12.21
CA PHE A 55 -23.50 -17.84 12.17
C PHE A 55 -23.85 -16.99 10.93
N ALA A 56 -24.12 -15.71 11.13
CA ALA A 56 -24.30 -14.77 10.03
C ALA A 56 -22.94 -14.40 9.43
N VAL A 57 -22.77 -14.58 8.13
CA VAL A 57 -21.52 -14.33 7.42
C VAL A 57 -21.72 -13.52 6.14
N ASN A 58 -20.73 -12.71 5.80
CA ASN A 58 -20.63 -12.12 4.46
C ASN A 58 -19.59 -12.90 3.67
N VAL A 59 -19.88 -13.14 2.41
CA VAL A 59 -18.99 -13.90 1.53
C VAL A 59 -18.55 -13.09 0.32
N TYR A 60 -17.39 -13.42 -0.19
CA TYR A 60 -16.81 -12.92 -1.42
C TYR A 60 -16.73 -14.06 -2.43
N LYS A 61 -17.27 -13.86 -3.64
CA LYS A 61 -17.12 -14.83 -4.70
C LYS A 61 -15.72 -14.74 -5.29
N ALA A 62 -14.95 -15.81 -5.16
CA ALA A 62 -13.59 -15.88 -5.67
C ALA A 62 -13.57 -15.82 -7.20
N VAL A 63 -13.16 -14.67 -7.74
CA VAL A 63 -13.04 -14.46 -9.18
C VAL A 63 -11.57 -14.18 -9.50
N PRO A 64 -10.98 -14.86 -10.48
CA PRO A 64 -9.63 -14.56 -10.92
C PRO A 64 -9.52 -13.13 -11.44
N LYS A 65 -8.48 -12.42 -11.00
CA LYS A 65 -8.18 -11.06 -11.44
C LYS A 65 -6.68 -10.81 -11.46
N ASN A 66 -6.27 -9.73 -12.06
CA ASN A 66 -4.87 -9.32 -12.02
C ASN A 66 -4.59 -8.61 -10.68
N LEU A 67 -3.40 -8.87 -10.14
CA LEU A 67 -2.87 -8.18 -8.97
C LEU A 67 -1.53 -7.55 -9.38
N ASP A 68 -1.51 -6.22 -9.42
CA ASP A 68 -0.33 -5.44 -9.73
C ASP A 68 0.48 -5.19 -8.45
N ASP A 69 1.72 -5.65 -8.41
CA ASP A 69 2.71 -5.26 -7.42
C ASP A 69 3.37 -3.96 -7.89
N TYR A 70 3.63 -3.03 -6.98
CA TYR A 70 4.11 -1.72 -7.36
C TYR A 70 5.03 -1.10 -6.31
N LEU A 71 5.75 -0.09 -6.72
CA LEU A 71 6.53 0.78 -5.87
C LEU A 71 5.97 2.20 -5.95
N GLU A 72 5.97 2.90 -4.82
CA GLU A 72 5.55 4.31 -4.76
C GLU A 72 6.73 5.22 -4.47
N PHE A 73 6.81 6.28 -5.25
CA PHE A 73 7.84 7.32 -5.15
C PHE A 73 7.23 8.70 -5.32
N GLY A 74 7.99 9.73 -4.93
CA GLY A 74 7.75 11.10 -5.35
C GLY A 74 8.75 11.54 -6.40
N GLY A 75 8.32 12.37 -7.36
CA GLY A 75 9.18 12.88 -8.40
C GLY A 75 8.82 14.28 -8.86
N ASN A 76 9.76 14.96 -9.48
CA ASN A 76 9.55 16.30 -10.02
C ASN A 76 9.33 16.24 -11.53
N VAL A 77 8.29 16.93 -11.99
CA VAL A 77 8.04 17.13 -13.42
C VAL A 77 9.04 18.15 -13.93
N GLN A 78 9.73 17.78 -14.97
CA GLN A 78 10.65 18.67 -15.70
C GLN A 78 10.43 18.57 -17.21
N THR A 79 11.01 19.50 -17.95
CA THR A 79 11.01 19.40 -19.42
C THR A 79 12.11 18.43 -19.84
N ALA A 80 11.80 17.52 -20.77
CA ALA A 80 12.73 16.49 -21.24
C ALA A 80 14.00 17.09 -21.86
N SER A 81 13.92 18.27 -22.41
CA SER A 81 15.06 18.97 -22.99
C SER A 81 14.97 20.47 -22.69
N SER A 82 15.99 20.99 -22.04
CA SER A 82 16.16 22.41 -21.78
C SER A 82 17.53 22.86 -22.25
N VAL A 83 17.56 23.92 -23.04
CA VAL A 83 18.80 24.47 -23.60
C VAL A 83 18.98 25.87 -23.07
N ASP A 84 20.17 26.15 -22.53
CA ASP A 84 20.56 27.48 -22.09
C ASP A 84 20.89 28.38 -23.28
N ILE A 85 20.51 29.64 -23.19
CA ILE A 85 20.75 30.66 -24.20
C ILE A 85 21.94 31.48 -23.74
N TYR A 86 23.02 31.47 -24.52
CA TYR A 86 24.22 32.27 -24.21
C TYR A 86 24.40 33.39 -25.20
N PRO A 87 24.90 34.56 -24.76
CA PRO A 87 25.33 35.62 -25.68
C PRO A 87 26.57 35.20 -26.48
N ASP A 88 26.61 35.56 -27.77
CA ASP A 88 27.80 35.38 -28.62
C ASP A 88 28.86 36.46 -28.34
N VAL A 89 28.57 37.47 -27.52
CA VAL A 89 29.46 38.57 -27.15
C VAL A 89 30.08 38.33 -25.78
N GLN A 90 31.35 38.68 -25.63
CA GLN A 90 32.07 38.54 -24.34
C GLN A 90 31.41 39.30 -23.19
N SER A 91 30.93 40.52 -23.45
CA SER A 91 30.19 41.35 -22.51
C SER A 91 29.52 42.49 -23.21
N GLY A 92 28.30 42.88 -22.80
CA GLY A 92 27.57 44.01 -23.32
C GLY A 92 26.32 44.29 -22.52
N LYS A 93 25.58 45.35 -22.83
CA LYS A 93 24.30 45.70 -22.21
C LYS A 93 23.14 45.27 -23.07
N LEU A 94 22.11 44.70 -22.50
CA LEU A 94 20.88 44.41 -23.20
C LEU A 94 20.23 45.71 -23.66
N SER A 95 20.17 45.92 -24.99
CA SER A 95 19.55 47.07 -25.61
C SER A 95 18.08 46.88 -25.94
N ARG A 96 17.69 45.65 -26.27
CA ARG A 96 16.32 45.31 -26.63
C ARG A 96 15.97 43.88 -26.29
N ILE A 97 14.74 43.64 -25.82
CA ILE A 97 14.19 42.30 -25.53
C ILE A 97 12.94 42.12 -26.42
N LEU A 98 12.88 41.03 -27.20
CA LEU A 98 11.84 40.76 -28.19
C LEU A 98 10.92 39.62 -27.79
N VAL A 99 11.21 38.91 -26.65
CA VAL A 99 10.48 37.73 -26.18
C VAL A 99 10.13 37.83 -24.70
N LYS A 100 9.14 37.08 -24.31
CA LYS A 100 8.72 36.92 -22.91
C LYS A 100 8.75 35.44 -22.50
N VAL A 101 8.77 35.18 -21.23
CA VAL A 101 8.58 33.81 -20.68
C VAL A 101 7.21 33.29 -21.11
N GLY A 102 7.18 32.09 -21.68
CA GLY A 102 5.99 31.46 -22.26
C GLY A 102 5.89 31.60 -23.80
N ASP A 103 6.69 32.44 -24.43
CA ASP A 103 6.67 32.61 -25.91
C ASP A 103 7.24 31.37 -26.60
N LYS A 104 6.61 30.97 -27.69
CA LYS A 104 7.13 29.94 -28.61
C LYS A 104 8.06 30.58 -29.61
N VAL A 105 9.26 30.06 -29.73
CA VAL A 105 10.30 30.55 -30.62
C VAL A 105 10.77 29.49 -31.61
N LYS A 106 11.20 29.92 -32.79
CA LYS A 106 11.82 29.02 -33.76
C LYS A 106 13.34 29.05 -33.58
N LYS A 107 14.03 28.00 -34.05
CA LYS A 107 15.49 28.02 -34.15
C LYS A 107 15.95 29.26 -34.94
N ASP A 108 17.03 29.87 -34.49
CA ASP A 108 17.64 31.08 -35.05
C ASP A 108 16.80 32.36 -34.98
N GLN A 109 15.64 32.34 -34.31
CA GLN A 109 14.84 33.54 -34.04
C GLN A 109 15.60 34.45 -33.07
N VAL A 110 15.63 35.76 -33.38
CA VAL A 110 16.23 36.79 -32.50
C VAL A 110 15.37 36.96 -31.25
N LEU A 111 15.99 36.81 -30.07
CA LEU A 111 15.35 36.89 -28.75
C LEU A 111 15.58 38.25 -28.10
N CYS A 112 16.77 38.76 -28.23
CA CYS A 112 17.18 40.05 -27.69
C CYS A 112 18.40 40.57 -28.44
N GLU A 113 18.74 41.84 -28.21
CA GLU A 113 19.90 42.50 -28.81
C GLU A 113 20.80 43.03 -27.68
N VAL A 114 22.10 42.92 -27.87
CA VAL A 114 23.14 43.36 -26.95
C VAL A 114 23.96 44.45 -27.61
N ASP A 115 24.09 45.56 -26.92
CA ASP A 115 25.05 46.61 -27.22
C ASP A 115 26.41 46.30 -26.58
N ALA A 116 27.38 45.94 -27.38
CA ALA A 116 28.75 45.67 -26.99
C ALA A 116 29.71 46.87 -27.14
N SER A 117 29.17 48.07 -27.41
CA SER A 117 29.95 49.30 -27.60
C SER A 117 30.80 49.62 -26.39
N ARG A 118 32.00 50.13 -26.68
CA ARG A 118 32.98 50.58 -25.66
C ARG A 118 33.30 52.04 -25.94
N PRO A 119 33.75 52.79 -24.96
CA PRO A 119 34.20 54.17 -25.17
C PRO A 119 35.18 54.26 -26.33
N GLY A 120 34.81 55.03 -27.39
CA GLY A 120 35.62 55.23 -28.62
C GLY A 120 35.47 54.15 -29.68
N MET A 121 34.59 53.18 -29.49
CA MET A 121 34.28 52.11 -30.49
C MET A 121 32.79 51.83 -30.48
N ASP A 122 32.09 52.18 -31.55
CA ASP A 122 30.70 51.88 -31.77
C ASP A 122 30.54 50.55 -32.52
N TYR A 123 29.80 49.64 -31.95
CA TYR A 123 29.45 48.35 -32.57
C TYR A 123 27.95 48.33 -32.87
N LYS A 124 27.55 47.62 -33.95
CA LYS A 124 26.15 47.28 -34.16
C LYS A 124 25.69 46.33 -33.09
N ASN A 125 24.45 46.48 -32.63
CA ASN A 125 23.85 45.55 -31.68
C ASN A 125 23.99 44.12 -32.18
N SER A 126 24.47 43.24 -31.27
CA SER A 126 24.61 41.82 -31.55
C SER A 126 23.33 41.09 -31.16
N PRO A 127 22.68 40.37 -32.10
CA PRO A 127 21.47 39.63 -31.81
C PRO A 127 21.80 38.33 -31.07
N ILE A 128 21.09 38.03 -29.96
CA ILE A 128 21.08 36.73 -29.33
C ILE A 128 19.92 35.95 -29.96
N LYS A 129 20.24 34.78 -30.50
CA LYS A 129 19.30 33.90 -31.22
C LYS A 129 18.96 32.66 -30.42
N ALA A 130 17.79 32.11 -30.70
CA ALA A 130 17.36 30.82 -30.14
C ALA A 130 18.22 29.70 -30.73
N PRO A 131 18.93 28.89 -29.90
CA PRO A 131 19.72 27.76 -30.41
C PRO A 131 18.84 26.61 -30.92
N VAL A 132 17.61 26.50 -30.38
CA VAL A 132 16.62 25.49 -30.77
C VAL A 132 15.22 26.11 -30.84
N ALA A 133 14.30 25.43 -31.53
CA ALA A 133 12.89 25.79 -31.45
C ALA A 133 12.30 25.30 -30.13
N GLY A 134 11.39 26.06 -29.53
CA GLY A 134 10.79 25.66 -28.23
C GLY A 134 10.01 26.79 -27.57
N THR A 135 9.86 26.69 -26.27
CA THR A 135 9.20 27.70 -25.43
C THR A 135 10.20 28.30 -24.45
N ILE A 136 10.22 29.64 -24.33
CA ILE A 136 11.04 30.34 -23.32
C ILE A 136 10.54 29.99 -21.92
N THR A 137 11.37 29.34 -21.10
CA THR A 137 11.01 28.95 -19.74
C THR A 137 11.60 29.89 -18.69
N SER A 138 12.68 30.59 -19.01
CA SER A 138 13.32 31.55 -18.11
C SER A 138 14.01 32.65 -18.93
N PHE A 139 13.85 33.91 -18.53
CA PHE A 139 14.56 35.05 -19.07
C PHE A 139 14.66 36.14 -17.99
N PRO A 140 15.61 36.01 -17.03
CA PRO A 140 15.65 36.82 -15.80
C PRO A 140 16.31 38.20 -15.99
N TYR A 141 16.48 38.69 -17.21
CA TYR A 141 17.20 39.94 -17.51
C TYR A 141 16.24 41.03 -17.96
N ASN A 142 16.63 42.29 -17.65
CA ASN A 142 15.97 43.51 -18.09
C ASN A 142 16.88 44.34 -19.02
N ILE A 143 16.26 45.24 -19.81
CA ILE A 143 16.97 46.18 -20.68
C ILE A 143 17.94 47.02 -19.82
N GLY A 144 19.15 47.21 -20.30
CA GLY A 144 20.24 47.93 -19.62
C GLY A 144 21.13 47.08 -18.73
N GLN A 145 20.73 45.85 -18.41
CA GLN A 145 21.59 44.94 -17.64
C GLN A 145 22.76 44.39 -18.47
N THR A 146 23.88 44.18 -17.80
CA THR A 146 25.06 43.60 -18.46
C THR A 146 24.92 42.07 -18.51
N VAL A 147 25.19 41.54 -19.70
CA VAL A 147 25.22 40.09 -19.99
C VAL A 147 26.60 39.70 -20.51
N SER A 148 26.98 38.45 -20.34
CA SER A 148 28.28 37.93 -20.79
C SER A 148 28.17 36.50 -21.31
N ALA A 149 29.11 36.09 -22.15
CA ALA A 149 29.20 34.72 -22.67
C ALA A 149 29.34 33.64 -21.58
N ALA A 150 29.76 34.04 -20.36
CA ALA A 150 29.97 33.11 -19.23
C ALA A 150 28.64 32.73 -18.56
N MET A 151 27.55 33.46 -18.76
CA MET A 151 26.28 33.25 -18.07
C MET A 151 25.13 33.19 -19.07
N PRO A 152 24.21 32.18 -18.89
CA PRO A 152 23.04 32.10 -19.76
C PRO A 152 22.10 33.30 -19.52
N VAL A 153 21.53 33.86 -20.59
CA VAL A 153 20.52 34.90 -20.51
C VAL A 153 19.10 34.38 -20.39
N GLY A 154 18.91 33.10 -20.64
CA GLY A 154 17.60 32.46 -20.54
C GLY A 154 17.68 30.98 -20.83
N LYS A 155 16.49 30.33 -20.81
CA LYS A 155 16.34 28.91 -21.12
C LYS A 155 15.17 28.67 -22.06
N ILE A 156 15.37 27.74 -23.00
CA ILE A 156 14.33 27.27 -23.92
C ILE A 156 14.08 25.78 -23.61
N SER A 157 12.81 25.42 -23.41
CA SER A 157 12.39 24.03 -23.50
C SER A 157 12.16 23.66 -24.95
N SER A 158 12.95 22.73 -25.50
CA SER A 158 12.94 22.38 -26.91
C SER A 158 11.81 21.47 -27.33
N THR A 159 11.19 20.76 -26.40
CA THR A 159 10.08 19.84 -26.65
C THR A 159 8.94 20.09 -25.67
N GLY A 160 7.71 19.89 -26.16
CA GLY A 160 6.53 19.88 -25.26
C GLY A 160 6.43 18.64 -24.39
N THR A 161 7.43 17.75 -24.42
CA THR A 161 7.46 16.50 -23.64
C THR A 161 7.90 16.81 -22.22
N LEU A 162 7.08 16.39 -21.29
CA LEU A 162 7.40 16.43 -19.87
C LEU A 162 7.90 15.05 -19.42
N GLU A 163 8.90 15.05 -18.58
CA GLU A 163 9.40 13.87 -17.90
C GLU A 163 9.29 14.05 -16.39
N VAL A 164 9.14 12.95 -15.68
CA VAL A 164 9.18 12.92 -14.23
C VAL A 164 10.46 12.26 -13.81
N LYS A 165 11.33 13.01 -13.13
CA LYS A 165 12.59 12.49 -12.58
C LYS A 165 12.41 12.17 -11.11
N THR A 166 12.88 10.99 -10.73
CA THR A 166 12.89 10.52 -9.34
C THR A 166 14.10 9.61 -9.09
N ASN A 167 14.35 9.32 -7.82
CA ASN A 167 15.42 8.44 -7.38
C ASN A 167 14.82 7.24 -6.65
N VAL A 168 15.29 6.04 -6.98
CA VAL A 168 14.86 4.78 -6.38
C VAL A 168 15.94 4.26 -5.46
N ALA A 169 15.58 3.87 -4.23
CA ALA A 169 16.55 3.30 -3.28
C ALA A 169 17.14 1.98 -3.82
N GLU A 170 18.43 1.75 -3.56
CA GLU A 170 19.21 0.59 -4.00
C GLU A 170 18.48 -0.75 -3.80
N ARG A 171 17.82 -0.92 -2.64
CA ARG A 171 17.07 -2.15 -2.32
C ARG A 171 15.95 -2.51 -3.30
N PHE A 172 15.49 -1.56 -4.11
CA PHE A 172 14.41 -1.77 -5.08
C PHE A 172 14.91 -1.87 -6.53
N VAL A 173 16.21 -1.67 -6.78
CA VAL A 173 16.78 -1.65 -8.12
C VAL A 173 16.51 -2.95 -8.89
N SER A 174 16.56 -4.10 -8.22
CA SER A 174 16.28 -5.39 -8.84
C SER A 174 14.81 -5.59 -9.26
N ARG A 175 13.92 -4.73 -8.82
CA ARG A 175 12.48 -4.79 -9.11
C ARG A 175 12.07 -3.88 -10.25
N ILE A 176 12.96 -3.01 -10.74
CA ILE A 176 12.63 -2.04 -11.79
C ILE A 176 13.25 -2.47 -13.13
N SER A 177 12.48 -2.29 -14.20
CA SER A 177 12.91 -2.62 -15.57
C SER A 177 12.44 -1.56 -16.55
N MET A 178 13.16 -1.42 -17.66
CA MET A 178 12.78 -0.49 -18.71
C MET A 178 11.38 -0.80 -19.27
N ASN A 179 10.67 0.24 -19.66
CA ASN A 179 9.31 0.19 -20.23
C ASN A 179 8.21 -0.25 -19.27
N GLU A 180 8.47 -0.29 -17.97
CA GLU A 180 7.42 -0.50 -16.97
C GLU A 180 6.41 0.65 -17.00
N LYS A 181 5.14 0.28 -16.75
CA LYS A 181 4.04 1.24 -16.70
C LYS A 181 3.97 1.87 -15.32
N ALA A 182 3.61 3.14 -15.32
CA ALA A 182 3.38 3.88 -14.08
C ALA A 182 2.10 4.70 -14.17
N GLU A 183 1.50 4.96 -13.02
CA GLU A 183 0.43 5.93 -12.84
C GLU A 183 1.00 7.13 -12.07
N LEU A 184 0.86 8.32 -12.63
CA LEU A 184 1.19 9.56 -11.95
C LEU A 184 -0.08 10.17 -11.37
N SER A 185 0.02 10.73 -10.17
CA SER A 185 -1.04 11.53 -9.56
C SER A 185 -0.48 12.85 -9.04
N PHE A 186 -1.29 13.90 -9.12
CA PHE A 186 -0.90 15.28 -8.77
C PHE A 186 -1.93 15.86 -7.82
N ASP A 187 -1.46 16.61 -6.83
CA ASP A 187 -2.35 17.29 -5.88
C ASP A 187 -3.24 18.35 -6.56
N ALA A 188 -2.77 18.89 -7.69
CA ALA A 188 -3.53 19.84 -8.51
C ALA A 188 -4.74 19.20 -9.23
N TYR A 189 -4.78 17.87 -9.37
CA TYR A 189 -5.83 17.11 -10.06
C TYR A 189 -6.26 15.91 -9.24
N PRO A 190 -7.01 16.11 -8.13
CA PRO A 190 -7.38 15.05 -7.21
C PRO A 190 -8.21 13.97 -7.90
N GLY A 191 -7.83 12.71 -7.71
CA GLY A 191 -8.53 11.54 -8.26
C GLY A 191 -8.22 11.23 -9.72
N GLU A 192 -7.52 12.11 -10.46
CA GLU A 192 -7.08 11.82 -11.81
C GLU A 192 -5.76 11.06 -11.82
N LYS A 193 -5.62 10.13 -12.77
CA LYS A 193 -4.42 9.33 -12.99
C LYS A 193 -3.89 9.61 -14.38
N PHE A 194 -2.61 9.87 -14.47
CA PHE A 194 -1.90 10.16 -15.71
C PHE A 194 -0.96 9.01 -16.01
N PRO A 195 -1.18 8.27 -17.12
CA PRO A 195 -0.32 7.14 -17.46
C PRO A 195 1.07 7.63 -17.88
N ALA A 196 2.08 6.87 -17.47
CA ALA A 196 3.48 7.12 -17.80
C ALA A 196 4.22 5.81 -18.02
N THR A 197 5.41 5.91 -18.61
CA THR A 197 6.28 4.77 -18.87
C THR A 197 7.69 5.11 -18.41
N LEU A 198 8.38 4.15 -17.80
CA LEU A 198 9.78 4.25 -17.43
C LEU A 198 10.65 4.17 -18.69
N VAL A 199 11.35 5.26 -19.00
CA VAL A 199 12.11 5.39 -20.25
C VAL A 199 13.62 5.45 -20.06
N GLU A 200 14.09 5.70 -18.84
CA GLU A 200 15.50 5.78 -18.54
C GLU A 200 15.76 5.31 -17.11
N ILE A 201 16.80 4.53 -16.96
CA ILE A 201 17.38 4.11 -15.69
C ILE A 201 18.85 4.51 -15.74
N ASP A 202 19.30 5.33 -14.79
CA ASP A 202 20.70 5.77 -14.75
C ASP A 202 21.63 4.55 -14.63
N PRO A 203 22.74 4.51 -15.36
CA PRO A 203 23.65 3.35 -15.33
C PRO A 203 24.50 3.29 -14.05
N VAL A 204 24.56 4.38 -13.29
CA VAL A 204 25.39 4.52 -12.10
C VAL A 204 24.55 4.93 -10.90
N LEU A 205 24.73 4.21 -9.80
CA LEU A 205 24.09 4.52 -8.53
C LEU A 205 24.82 5.68 -7.84
N ASP A 206 24.07 6.63 -7.31
CA ASP A 206 24.62 7.67 -6.43
C ASP A 206 25.00 7.05 -5.08
N THR A 207 26.28 6.96 -4.82
CA THR A 207 26.83 6.34 -3.60
C THR A 207 26.58 7.13 -2.34
N SER A 208 26.34 8.44 -2.44
CA SER A 208 26.07 9.31 -1.30
C SER A 208 24.65 9.14 -0.77
N SER A 209 23.68 9.05 -1.65
CA SER A 209 22.26 8.85 -1.33
C SER A 209 21.83 7.39 -1.38
N ARG A 210 22.64 6.50 -1.97
CA ARG A 210 22.32 5.09 -2.28
C ARG A 210 21.03 4.95 -3.07
N THR A 211 20.93 5.77 -4.11
CA THR A 211 19.75 5.78 -4.99
C THR A 211 20.17 5.72 -6.45
N LEU A 212 19.27 5.20 -7.26
CA LEU A 212 19.38 5.14 -8.72
C LEU A 212 18.39 6.12 -9.33
N GLY A 213 18.85 7.02 -10.20
CA GLY A 213 17.99 7.93 -10.91
C GLY A 213 17.17 7.22 -11.98
N ILE A 214 15.90 7.57 -12.09
CA ILE A 214 15.01 7.08 -13.14
C ILE A 214 14.21 8.23 -13.73
N LYS A 215 13.80 8.08 -15.01
CA LYS A 215 12.94 9.02 -15.69
C LYS A 215 11.73 8.32 -16.28
N LEU A 216 10.57 8.93 -16.07
CA LEU A 216 9.32 8.50 -16.65
C LEU A 216 8.80 9.56 -17.60
N VAL A 217 8.21 9.14 -18.70
CA VAL A 217 7.54 10.02 -19.67
C VAL A 217 6.05 9.75 -19.63
N GLN A 218 5.28 10.83 -19.50
CA GLN A 218 3.83 10.75 -19.57
C GLN A 218 3.39 10.47 -21.02
N SER A 219 2.51 9.50 -21.22
CA SER A 219 1.96 9.16 -22.52
C SER A 219 0.50 8.69 -22.39
N PRO A 220 -0.47 9.33 -23.06
CA PRO A 220 -0.34 10.53 -23.88
C PRO A 220 0.00 11.80 -23.07
N SER A 221 0.65 12.78 -23.69
CA SER A 221 1.00 14.04 -23.02
C SER A 221 -0.25 14.87 -22.71
N ASP A 222 -0.31 15.43 -21.50
CA ASP A 222 -1.40 16.32 -21.08
C ASP A 222 -0.88 17.76 -20.94
N SER A 223 -1.49 18.67 -21.67
CA SER A 223 -1.09 20.08 -21.70
C SER A 223 -1.38 20.85 -20.39
N ARG A 224 -2.13 20.27 -19.48
CA ARG A 224 -2.42 20.84 -18.16
C ARG A 224 -1.23 20.71 -17.20
N LEU A 225 -0.38 19.71 -17.42
CA LEU A 225 0.80 19.52 -16.58
C LEU A 225 1.86 20.57 -16.85
N ARG A 226 2.60 20.95 -15.84
CA ARG A 226 3.66 21.95 -15.90
C ARG A 226 4.95 21.43 -15.28
N ALA A 227 6.08 21.81 -15.85
CA ALA A 227 7.36 21.64 -15.18
C ALA A 227 7.35 22.35 -13.82
N GLY A 228 7.96 21.74 -12.82
CA GLY A 228 7.93 22.17 -11.43
C GLY A 228 6.81 21.55 -10.58
N MET A 229 5.83 20.85 -11.19
CA MET A 229 4.86 20.09 -10.43
C MET A 229 5.51 18.89 -9.74
N TYR A 230 4.96 18.48 -8.59
CA TYR A 230 5.34 17.27 -7.90
C TYR A 230 4.35 16.15 -8.22
N ALA A 231 4.88 15.01 -8.65
CA ALA A 231 4.12 13.83 -8.99
C ALA A 231 4.31 12.74 -7.94
N ARG A 232 3.22 12.09 -7.53
CA ARG A 232 3.29 10.77 -6.89
C ARG A 232 3.26 9.72 -7.97
N ILE A 233 4.22 8.83 -7.95
CA ILE A 233 4.48 7.82 -8.97
C ILE A 233 4.14 6.47 -8.38
N LYS A 234 3.24 5.74 -9.02
CA LYS A 234 2.96 4.34 -8.76
C LYS A 234 3.52 3.53 -9.93
N LEU A 235 4.73 2.99 -9.75
CA LEU A 235 5.43 2.18 -10.76
C LEU A 235 5.03 0.72 -10.60
N ILE A 236 4.42 0.11 -11.62
CA ILE A 236 4.00 -1.29 -11.62
C ILE A 236 5.23 -2.14 -11.97
N THR A 237 5.71 -2.92 -11.00
CA THR A 237 6.93 -3.72 -11.12
C THR A 237 6.68 -5.19 -11.44
N ASP A 238 5.50 -5.70 -11.12
CA ASP A 238 5.08 -7.07 -11.47
C ASP A 238 3.56 -7.13 -11.54
N THR A 239 3.03 -8.02 -12.35
CA THR A 239 1.58 -8.27 -12.44
C THR A 239 1.33 -9.77 -12.39
N LYS A 240 0.72 -10.24 -11.30
CA LYS A 240 0.18 -11.60 -11.22
C LYS A 240 -1.13 -11.66 -11.98
N LYS A 241 -1.12 -12.36 -13.11
CA LYS A 241 -2.29 -12.46 -13.99
C LYS A 241 -3.16 -13.64 -13.59
N ASN A 242 -4.48 -13.44 -13.68
CA ASN A 242 -5.46 -14.51 -13.50
C ASN A 242 -5.30 -15.29 -12.19
N THR A 243 -5.04 -14.58 -11.09
CA THR A 243 -4.85 -15.16 -9.75
C THR A 243 -6.04 -14.87 -8.84
N ILE A 244 -6.26 -15.71 -7.83
CA ILE A 244 -7.28 -15.46 -6.81
C ILE A 244 -6.74 -14.43 -5.82
N VAL A 245 -7.50 -13.36 -5.63
CA VAL A 245 -7.15 -12.27 -4.71
C VAL A 245 -8.27 -12.07 -3.71
N ILE A 246 -7.94 -12.14 -2.43
CA ILE A 246 -8.86 -11.91 -1.32
C ILE A 246 -8.33 -10.79 -0.42
N PRO A 247 -9.18 -10.14 0.40
CA PRO A 247 -8.68 -9.24 1.43
C PRO A 247 -7.82 -10.00 2.45
N ASN A 248 -6.69 -9.42 2.86
CA ASN A 248 -5.74 -10.11 3.75
C ASN A 248 -6.33 -10.46 5.13
N ASN A 249 -7.28 -9.67 5.63
CA ASN A 249 -7.95 -9.87 6.92
C ASN A 249 -8.92 -11.08 6.94
N VAL A 250 -9.12 -11.74 5.81
CA VAL A 250 -9.99 -12.93 5.66
C VAL A 250 -9.26 -14.19 6.11
N ILE A 251 -7.93 -14.20 6.00
CA ILE A 251 -7.10 -15.34 6.36
C ILE A 251 -7.00 -15.44 7.87
N VAL A 252 -7.30 -16.62 8.39
CA VAL A 252 -7.20 -16.95 9.83
C VAL A 252 -6.06 -17.93 10.02
N THR A 253 -5.13 -17.63 10.92
CA THR A 253 -4.07 -18.57 11.26
C THR A 253 -4.53 -19.41 12.46
N ARG A 254 -4.57 -20.73 12.30
CA ARG A 254 -4.87 -21.71 13.35
C ARG A 254 -3.87 -22.85 13.31
N ASN A 255 -3.33 -23.23 14.46
CA ASN A 255 -2.32 -24.30 14.59
C ASN A 255 -1.15 -24.12 13.61
N ASP A 256 -0.67 -22.88 13.44
CA ASP A 256 0.39 -22.48 12.51
C ASP A 256 0.06 -22.69 11.01
N GLU A 257 -1.21 -22.93 10.69
CA GLU A 257 -1.69 -23.00 9.32
C GLU A 257 -2.58 -21.81 8.97
N ASP A 258 -2.39 -21.23 7.79
CA ASP A 258 -3.26 -20.20 7.24
C ASP A 258 -4.45 -20.86 6.53
N ILE A 259 -5.65 -20.55 7.02
CA ILE A 259 -6.90 -21.10 6.47
C ILE A 259 -7.86 -19.99 6.07
N VAL A 260 -8.76 -20.33 5.18
CA VAL A 260 -9.96 -19.55 4.89
C VAL A 260 -11.19 -20.45 5.05
N TYR A 261 -12.35 -19.84 5.28
CA TYR A 261 -13.60 -20.58 5.32
C TYR A 261 -14.33 -20.43 3.99
N ILE A 262 -14.67 -21.55 3.35
CA ILE A 262 -15.42 -21.61 2.10
C ILE A 262 -16.82 -22.14 2.42
N VAL A 263 -17.85 -21.44 1.96
CA VAL A 263 -19.25 -21.84 2.17
C VAL A 263 -19.64 -22.86 1.12
N ASP A 264 -20.16 -24.00 1.56
CA ASP A 264 -20.89 -24.93 0.73
C ASP A 264 -22.36 -24.48 0.65
N SER A 265 -22.77 -24.02 -0.51
CA SER A 265 -24.11 -23.50 -0.76
C SER A 265 -25.21 -24.58 -0.72
N MET A 266 -24.86 -25.87 -0.80
CA MET A 266 -25.85 -26.96 -0.74
C MET A 266 -26.21 -27.31 0.71
N THR A 267 -25.23 -27.28 1.60
CA THR A 267 -25.40 -27.67 3.00
C THR A 267 -25.50 -26.46 3.94
N ASN A 268 -25.20 -25.24 3.46
CA ASN A 268 -25.06 -24.02 4.27
C ASN A 268 -24.07 -24.20 5.41
N THR A 269 -23.01 -24.93 5.19
CA THR A 269 -21.91 -25.13 6.13
C THR A 269 -20.61 -24.54 5.59
N VAL A 270 -19.64 -24.25 6.46
CA VAL A 270 -18.33 -23.80 6.04
C VAL A 270 -17.32 -24.94 6.13
N LYS A 271 -16.42 -24.97 5.16
CA LYS A 271 -15.23 -25.81 5.15
C LYS A 271 -13.98 -24.96 5.38
N ALA A 272 -13.19 -25.33 6.37
CA ALA A 272 -11.86 -24.75 6.56
C ALA A 272 -10.92 -25.27 5.48
N SER A 273 -10.40 -24.38 4.65
CA SER A 273 -9.47 -24.71 3.57
C SER A 273 -8.08 -24.12 3.84
N PRO A 274 -7.04 -24.95 4.00
CA PRO A 274 -5.67 -24.46 4.08
C PRO A 274 -5.30 -23.73 2.78
N VAL A 275 -4.63 -22.58 2.92
CA VAL A 275 -4.27 -21.75 1.77
C VAL A 275 -2.76 -21.51 1.72
N LYS A 276 -2.24 -21.47 0.48
CA LYS A 276 -0.88 -21.02 0.22
C LYS A 276 -0.93 -19.58 -0.28
N LYS A 277 -0.37 -18.66 0.52
CA LYS A 277 -0.28 -17.23 0.18
C LYS A 277 0.79 -17.00 -0.88
N GLY A 278 0.51 -16.08 -1.81
CA GLY A 278 1.47 -15.49 -2.74
C GLY A 278 1.90 -14.10 -2.31
N ILE A 279 1.96 -13.17 -3.26
CA ILE A 279 2.30 -11.77 -2.96
C ILE A 279 1.17 -11.06 -2.23
N ARG A 280 1.56 -10.09 -1.40
CA ARG A 280 0.63 -9.18 -0.74
C ARG A 280 0.84 -7.76 -1.25
N VAL A 281 -0.25 -7.13 -1.65
CA VAL A 281 -0.25 -5.73 -2.08
C VAL A 281 -1.36 -5.00 -1.35
N ASP A 282 -1.02 -4.01 -0.54
CA ASP A 282 -1.93 -3.27 0.33
C ASP A 282 -2.72 -4.20 1.28
N ASP A 283 -4.05 -4.16 1.15
CA ASP A 283 -5.01 -5.00 1.86
C ASP A 283 -5.33 -6.32 1.14
N LYS A 284 -4.72 -6.57 -0.01
CA LYS A 284 -5.00 -7.71 -0.89
C LYS A 284 -3.91 -8.77 -0.77
N GLN A 285 -4.36 -10.02 -0.71
CA GLN A 285 -3.50 -11.20 -0.67
C GLN A 285 -3.78 -12.10 -1.87
N GLU A 286 -2.75 -12.42 -2.63
CA GLU A 286 -2.79 -13.49 -3.63
C GLU A 286 -2.91 -14.84 -2.94
N ILE A 287 -3.78 -15.72 -3.46
CA ILE A 287 -3.89 -17.12 -3.04
C ILE A 287 -3.49 -18.01 -4.19
N GLN A 288 -2.40 -18.75 -3.98
CA GLN A 288 -1.85 -19.67 -4.99
C GLN A 288 -2.55 -21.03 -4.97
N MET A 289 -2.99 -21.48 -3.79
CA MET A 289 -3.65 -22.79 -3.59
C MET A 289 -4.65 -22.68 -2.44
N GLY A 290 -5.69 -23.53 -2.50
CA GLY A 290 -6.69 -23.67 -1.43
C GLY A 290 -8.01 -22.98 -1.71
N ILE A 291 -8.12 -22.19 -2.79
CA ILE A 291 -9.38 -21.58 -3.27
C ILE A 291 -9.48 -21.82 -4.76
N THR A 292 -10.68 -22.18 -5.24
CA THR A 292 -10.98 -22.32 -6.66
C THR A 292 -11.86 -21.17 -7.17
N PRO A 293 -11.78 -20.83 -8.47
CA PRO A 293 -12.69 -19.85 -9.05
C PRO A 293 -14.15 -20.24 -8.83
N GLY A 294 -14.94 -19.32 -8.28
CA GLY A 294 -16.35 -19.54 -7.97
C GLY A 294 -16.65 -19.83 -6.51
N ASP A 295 -15.64 -20.18 -5.70
CA ASP A 295 -15.82 -20.42 -4.26
C ASP A 295 -16.36 -19.20 -3.54
N LEU A 296 -17.23 -19.42 -2.55
CA LEU A 296 -17.76 -18.39 -1.66
C LEU A 296 -16.92 -18.33 -0.39
N VAL A 297 -15.98 -17.40 -0.36
CA VAL A 297 -15.05 -17.23 0.75
C VAL A 297 -15.65 -16.29 1.79
N VAL A 298 -15.69 -16.70 3.06
CA VAL A 298 -16.21 -15.86 4.16
C VAL A 298 -15.26 -14.69 4.40
N ILE A 299 -15.76 -13.45 4.30
CA ILE A 299 -15.00 -12.21 4.51
C ILE A 299 -15.35 -11.47 5.80
N LYS A 300 -16.48 -11.79 6.44
CA LYS A 300 -16.87 -11.30 7.78
C LYS A 300 -17.53 -12.42 8.55
N GLY A 301 -17.24 -12.49 9.86
CA GLY A 301 -17.76 -13.54 10.75
C GLY A 301 -16.79 -14.70 10.95
N GLN A 302 -15.67 -14.77 10.23
CA GLN A 302 -14.71 -15.88 10.22
C GLN A 302 -14.11 -16.21 11.59
N ALA A 303 -13.99 -15.24 12.49
CA ALA A 303 -13.37 -15.46 13.81
C ALA A 303 -14.15 -16.42 14.72
N LEU A 304 -15.46 -16.54 14.50
CA LEU A 304 -16.36 -17.36 15.29
C LEU A 304 -16.58 -18.77 14.69
N LEU A 305 -16.08 -19.00 13.47
CA LEU A 305 -16.34 -20.23 12.75
C LEU A 305 -15.37 -21.34 13.14
N THR A 306 -15.87 -22.55 13.09
CA THR A 306 -15.12 -23.81 13.11
C THR A 306 -15.45 -24.58 11.86
N ASP A 307 -14.64 -25.57 11.51
CA ASP A 307 -14.93 -26.45 10.37
C ASP A 307 -16.28 -27.12 10.54
N GLY A 308 -17.10 -27.16 9.50
CA GLY A 308 -18.47 -27.71 9.51
C GLY A 308 -19.53 -26.79 10.14
N ALA A 309 -19.20 -25.61 10.64
CA ALA A 309 -20.18 -24.71 11.27
C ALA A 309 -21.26 -24.30 10.28
N LYS A 310 -22.54 -24.27 10.73
CA LYS A 310 -23.67 -23.79 9.95
C LYS A 310 -23.66 -22.27 9.83
N VAL A 311 -23.89 -21.78 8.63
CA VAL A 311 -23.86 -20.33 8.34
C VAL A 311 -25.11 -19.88 7.59
N ASN A 312 -25.45 -18.62 7.81
CA ASN A 312 -26.42 -17.89 6.99
C ASN A 312 -25.67 -16.79 6.23
N VAL A 313 -25.68 -16.87 4.90
CA VAL A 313 -25.04 -15.87 4.03
C VAL A 313 -25.92 -14.64 3.95
N VAL A 314 -25.44 -13.54 4.54
CA VAL A 314 -26.17 -12.26 4.58
C VAL A 314 -25.94 -11.45 3.30
N SER A 315 -24.72 -11.48 2.77
CA SER A 315 -24.38 -10.77 1.53
C SER A 315 -23.26 -11.47 0.77
N ILE A 316 -23.31 -11.35 -0.56
CA ILE A 316 -22.27 -11.78 -1.50
C ILE A 316 -21.70 -10.52 -2.15
N VAL A 317 -20.37 -10.38 -2.08
CA VAL A 317 -19.63 -9.23 -2.64
C VAL A 317 -18.81 -9.68 -3.85
#